data_af1bd7d4b8475d7c2fcb3baa89ab178c
#
_entry.id   af1bd7d4b8475d7c2fcb3baa89ab178c
#
_cell.length_a   1.000
_cell.length_b   1.000
_cell.length_c   1.000
_cell.angle_alpha   90.00
_cell.angle_beta   90.00
_cell.angle_gamma   90.00
#
_symmetry.space_group_name_H-M   'P 1'
#
loop_
_entity.id
_entity.type
_entity.pdbx_description
1 polymer ?
#
loop_
_entity_poly.entity_id
_entity_poly.type
_entity_poly.pdbx_seq_one_letter_code
_entity_poly.pdbx_strand_id
1 'polypeptide(L)'
;MRHLLACMVFGLLLGADAPKDDVKKDNEKLQGTWKAVTAEAGGNLQDDAEEHRLIFSGDEFTLKKGEETMGKGKFKIDPSKKPNEIDMEFVESKRDALKGKTVLGIYQLDGDALKWCWSKPGDGRPKEFSSTATDVHLLVTLKREKPE
;
A
#
# COMPACT_ATOMS: atom_id res chain seq x y z
N MET A 1 -3.92 -17.60 -53.94
CA MET A 1 -3.09 -17.81 -52.82
C MET A 1 -2.53 -16.61 -52.21
N ARG A 2 -3.21 -16.17 -51.18
CA ARG A 2 -2.85 -14.97 -50.55
C ARG A 2 -2.40 -15.27 -49.18
N HIS A 3 -1.16 -15.10 -48.88
CA HIS A 3 -0.60 -15.22 -47.56
C HIS A 3 -0.76 -13.86 -46.87
N LEU A 4 -1.74 -13.77 -46.05
CA LEU A 4 -1.85 -12.68 -45.14
C LEU A 4 -0.76 -12.84 -44.08
N LEU A 5 0.30 -12.12 -44.27
CA LEU A 5 1.24 -11.86 -43.20
C LEU A 5 0.54 -10.93 -42.22
N ALA A 6 -0.01 -11.51 -41.20
CA ALA A 6 -0.35 -10.75 -40.05
C ALA A 6 0.94 -10.29 -39.40
N CYS A 7 1.36 -9.10 -39.69
CA CYS A 7 2.36 -8.42 -38.90
C CYS A 7 1.73 -8.18 -37.53
N MET A 8 1.96 -9.12 -36.63
CA MET A 8 1.80 -8.82 -35.23
C MET A 8 2.88 -7.81 -34.89
N VAL A 9 2.48 -6.57 -34.93
CA VAL A 9 3.25 -5.54 -34.25
C VAL A 9 3.06 -5.84 -32.77
N PHE A 10 4.00 -6.59 -32.26
CA PHE A 10 4.17 -6.67 -30.82
C PHE A 10 4.64 -5.29 -30.40
N GLY A 11 3.67 -4.44 -30.09
CA GLY A 11 3.99 -3.20 -29.43
C GLY A 11 4.66 -3.55 -28.12
N LEU A 12 5.95 -3.32 -28.06
CA LEU A 12 6.67 -3.35 -26.80
C LEU A 12 6.02 -2.28 -25.94
N LEU A 13 5.14 -2.71 -25.05
CA LEU A 13 4.65 -1.84 -24.00
C LEU A 13 5.79 -1.68 -22.99
N LEU A 14 6.69 -0.79 -23.32
CA LEU A 14 7.63 -0.23 -22.36
C LEU A 14 6.87 0.77 -21.48
N GLY A 15 5.75 0.32 -20.95
CA GLY A 15 4.97 1.11 -20.03
C GLY A 15 5.26 0.65 -18.62
N ALA A 16 5.56 1.57 -17.74
CA ALA A 16 5.76 1.30 -16.32
C ALA A 16 4.45 1.05 -15.59
N ASP A 17 3.29 1.25 -16.24
CA ASP A 17 1.98 1.13 -15.61
C ASP A 17 1.46 -0.29 -15.65
N ALA A 18 0.91 -0.75 -14.54
CA ALA A 18 0.23 -2.02 -14.45
C ALA A 18 -1.01 -2.04 -15.36
N PRO A 19 -1.38 -3.22 -15.91
CA PRO A 19 -2.64 -3.36 -16.59
C PRO A 19 -3.79 -2.88 -15.69
N LYS A 20 -4.71 -2.13 -16.25
CA LYS A 20 -5.85 -1.57 -15.51
C LYS A 20 -6.67 -2.63 -14.79
N ASP A 21 -6.78 -3.83 -15.37
CA ASP A 21 -7.53 -4.93 -14.78
C ASP A 21 -6.85 -5.46 -13.52
N ASP A 22 -5.53 -5.53 -13.48
CA ASP A 22 -4.79 -5.99 -12.30
C ASP A 22 -4.87 -4.97 -11.17
N VAL A 23 -4.77 -3.68 -11.49
CA VAL A 23 -4.96 -2.60 -10.51
C VAL A 23 -6.37 -2.67 -9.93
N LYS A 24 -7.37 -2.85 -10.77
CA LYS A 24 -8.77 -2.94 -10.33
C LYS A 24 -9.00 -4.14 -9.42
N LYS A 25 -8.47 -5.30 -9.78
CA LYS A 25 -8.59 -6.52 -8.97
C LYS A 25 -7.96 -6.36 -7.59
N ASP A 26 -6.74 -5.86 -7.54
CA ASP A 26 -6.05 -5.65 -6.27
C ASP A 26 -6.73 -4.56 -5.45
N ASN A 27 -7.19 -3.49 -6.10
CA ASN A 27 -7.92 -2.44 -5.41
C ASN A 27 -9.22 -2.97 -4.78
N GLU A 28 -9.94 -3.82 -5.48
CA GLU A 28 -11.14 -4.48 -4.94
C GLU A 28 -10.82 -5.35 -3.72
N LYS A 29 -9.70 -6.06 -3.76
CA LYS A 29 -9.24 -6.88 -2.63
C LYS A 29 -8.81 -6.06 -1.43
N LEU A 30 -8.30 -4.86 -1.66
CA LEU A 30 -7.88 -3.96 -0.59
C LEU A 30 -9.07 -3.30 0.11
N GLN A 31 -10.22 -3.15 -0.55
CA GLN A 31 -11.37 -2.45 0.00
C GLN A 31 -11.82 -3.01 1.34
N GLY A 32 -12.20 -2.13 2.25
CA GLY A 32 -12.69 -2.50 3.57
C GLY A 32 -11.76 -2.05 4.70
N THR A 33 -11.97 -2.65 5.86
CA THR A 33 -11.24 -2.31 7.07
C THR A 33 -10.22 -3.39 7.41
N TRP A 34 -9.01 -2.95 7.69
CA TRP A 34 -7.89 -3.81 8.08
C TRP A 34 -7.44 -3.43 9.48
N LYS A 35 -7.37 -4.41 10.37
CA LYS A 35 -6.86 -4.21 11.73
C LYS A 35 -5.39 -4.58 11.77
N ALA A 36 -4.56 -3.70 12.32
CA ALA A 36 -3.15 -4.01 12.52
C ALA A 36 -2.99 -5.08 13.60
N VAL A 37 -2.18 -6.09 13.29
CA VAL A 37 -1.83 -7.17 14.22
C VAL A 37 -0.49 -6.88 14.86
N THR A 38 0.48 -6.52 14.03
CA THR A 38 1.82 -6.10 14.49
C THR A 38 2.28 -4.88 13.72
N ALA A 39 3.08 -4.06 14.34
CA ALA A 39 3.77 -2.95 13.69
C ALA A 39 5.18 -2.88 14.25
N GLU A 40 6.15 -2.67 13.36
CA GLU A 40 7.56 -2.50 13.70
C GLU A 40 8.05 -1.17 13.14
N ALA A 41 8.72 -0.40 13.98
CA ALA A 41 9.36 0.85 13.58
C ALA A 41 10.78 0.86 14.11
N GLY A 42 11.75 1.09 13.22
CA GLY A 42 13.17 1.07 13.61
C GLY A 42 13.62 -0.26 14.21
N GLY A 43 13.02 -1.37 13.78
CA GLY A 43 13.31 -2.71 14.28
C GLY A 43 12.63 -3.07 15.60
N ASN A 44 11.81 -2.17 16.16
CA ASN A 44 11.13 -2.39 17.44
C ASN A 44 9.62 -2.57 17.25
N LEU A 45 9.07 -3.59 17.93
CA LEU A 45 7.62 -3.80 17.95
C LEU A 45 6.92 -2.66 18.69
N GLN A 46 5.78 -2.25 18.15
CA GLN A 46 4.94 -1.21 18.74
C GLN A 46 3.82 -1.88 19.54
N ASP A 47 3.70 -1.54 20.82
CA ASP A 47 2.74 -2.15 21.74
C ASP A 47 1.30 -1.81 21.41
N ASP A 48 1.07 -0.68 20.75
CA ASP A 48 -0.26 -0.18 20.42
C ASP A 48 -0.75 -0.54 19.01
N ALA A 49 -0.07 -1.48 18.34
CA ALA A 49 -0.39 -1.85 16.95
C ALA A 49 -1.87 -2.20 16.77
N GLU A 50 -2.43 -3.00 17.67
CA GLU A 50 -3.81 -3.49 17.56
C GLU A 50 -4.87 -2.39 17.68
N GLU A 51 -4.51 -1.22 18.16
CA GLU A 51 -5.42 -0.07 18.21
C GLU A 51 -5.60 0.59 16.86
N HIS A 52 -4.73 0.29 15.90
CA HIS A 52 -4.75 0.92 14.58
C HIS A 52 -5.57 0.14 13.57
N ARG A 53 -6.24 0.90 12.70
CA ARG A 53 -6.99 0.37 11.56
C ARG A 53 -6.68 1.19 10.32
N LEU A 54 -6.60 0.48 9.20
CA LEU A 54 -6.42 1.07 7.88
C LEU A 54 -7.66 0.73 7.06
N ILE A 55 -8.34 1.75 6.57
CA ILE A 55 -9.60 1.60 5.83
C ILE A 55 -9.37 2.08 4.41
N PHE A 56 -9.69 1.23 3.44
CA PHE A 56 -9.67 1.59 2.02
C PHE A 56 -11.10 1.69 1.50
N SER A 57 -11.42 2.81 0.89
CA SER A 57 -12.72 3.09 0.30
C SER A 57 -12.54 3.80 -1.04
N GLY A 58 -12.79 3.09 -2.16
CA GLY A 58 -12.50 3.61 -3.49
C GLY A 58 -11.01 3.82 -3.68
N ASP A 59 -10.61 5.04 -3.97
CA ASP A 59 -9.20 5.45 -4.09
C ASP A 59 -8.69 6.21 -2.86
N GLU A 60 -9.46 6.18 -1.77
CA GLU A 60 -9.14 6.87 -0.53
C GLU A 60 -8.78 5.89 0.59
N PHE A 61 -7.95 6.36 1.50
CA PHE A 61 -7.63 5.62 2.71
C PHE A 61 -7.90 6.47 3.95
N THR A 62 -8.19 5.79 5.06
CA THR A 62 -8.30 6.41 6.38
C THR A 62 -7.51 5.58 7.36
N LEU A 63 -6.66 6.23 8.13
CA LEU A 63 -5.86 5.61 9.18
C LEU A 63 -6.43 6.04 10.52
N LYS A 64 -6.82 5.06 11.34
CA LYS A 64 -7.41 5.31 12.65
C LYS A 64 -6.61 4.70 13.78
N LYS A 65 -6.69 5.33 14.95
CA LYS A 65 -6.26 4.76 16.21
C LYS A 65 -7.45 4.82 17.17
N GLY A 66 -8.04 3.65 17.46
CA GLY A 66 -9.32 3.62 18.14
C GLY A 66 -10.40 4.29 17.29
N GLU A 67 -11.10 5.25 17.86
CA GLU A 67 -12.11 6.03 17.13
C GLU A 67 -11.55 7.29 16.49
N GLU A 68 -10.30 7.60 16.78
CA GLU A 68 -9.65 8.81 16.30
C GLU A 68 -9.07 8.62 14.89
N THR A 69 -9.38 9.55 13.97
CA THR A 69 -8.77 9.58 12.64
C THR A 69 -7.39 10.21 12.74
N MET A 70 -6.36 9.41 12.47
CA MET A 70 -4.96 9.86 12.50
C MET A 70 -4.53 10.50 11.20
N GLY A 71 -5.11 10.06 10.09
CA GLY A 71 -4.81 10.59 8.78
C GLY A 71 -5.75 10.04 7.74
N LYS A 72 -5.87 10.74 6.63
CA LYS A 72 -6.62 10.27 5.46
C LYS A 72 -6.10 10.93 4.19
N GLY A 73 -6.38 10.29 3.08
CA GLY A 73 -5.95 10.80 1.79
C GLY A 73 -6.28 9.83 0.67
N LYS A 74 -5.46 9.86 -0.36
CA LYS A 74 -5.62 9.02 -1.55
C LYS A 74 -4.46 8.06 -1.70
N PHE A 75 -4.71 6.94 -2.37
CA PHE A 75 -3.68 5.97 -2.64
C PHE A 75 -3.70 5.49 -4.08
N LYS A 76 -2.53 5.04 -4.53
CA LYS A 76 -2.34 4.39 -5.82
C LYS A 76 -1.55 3.12 -5.61
N ILE A 77 -1.87 2.09 -6.38
CA ILE A 77 -1.15 0.81 -6.32
C ILE A 77 -0.58 0.45 -7.68
N ASP A 78 0.50 -0.31 -7.66
CA ASP A 78 1.10 -0.89 -8.86
C ASP A 78 1.45 -2.36 -8.59
N PRO A 79 0.52 -3.29 -8.86
CA PRO A 79 0.75 -4.72 -8.64
C PRO A 79 1.65 -5.38 -9.70
N SER A 80 2.07 -4.65 -10.74
CA SER A 80 3.04 -5.18 -11.71
C SER A 80 4.46 -5.20 -11.18
N LYS A 81 4.73 -4.46 -10.11
CA LYS A 81 6.05 -4.39 -9.49
C LYS A 81 6.24 -5.56 -8.50
N LYS A 82 7.50 -5.87 -8.24
CA LYS A 82 7.90 -6.91 -7.28
C LYS A 82 8.90 -6.33 -6.28
N PRO A 83 8.50 -6.08 -5.02
CA PRO A 83 7.14 -6.22 -4.46
C PRO A 83 6.14 -5.23 -5.02
N ASN A 84 4.84 -5.49 -4.84
CA ASN A 84 3.79 -4.58 -5.24
C ASN A 84 3.96 -3.22 -4.56
N GLU A 85 3.74 -2.14 -5.31
CA GLU A 85 3.94 -0.78 -4.81
C GLU A 85 2.65 -0.10 -4.44
N ILE A 86 2.70 0.73 -3.40
CA ILE A 86 1.60 1.57 -2.96
C ILE A 86 2.11 2.96 -2.59
N ASP A 87 1.49 3.98 -3.15
CA ASP A 87 1.75 5.38 -2.81
C ASP A 87 0.55 5.91 -2.05
N MET A 88 0.79 6.53 -0.90
CA MET A 88 -0.26 7.08 -0.05
C MET A 88 -0.03 8.57 0.15
N GLU A 89 -0.94 9.39 -0.38
CA GLU A 89 -0.90 10.83 -0.24
C GLU A 89 -1.76 11.25 0.96
N PHE A 90 -1.13 11.78 1.99
CA PHE A 90 -1.83 12.25 3.17
C PHE A 90 -2.36 13.66 2.93
N VAL A 91 -3.67 13.77 2.72
CA VAL A 91 -4.34 15.07 2.59
C VAL A 91 -4.53 15.69 3.97
N GLU A 92 -4.91 14.87 4.95
CA GLU A 92 -5.03 15.26 6.35
C GLU A 92 -4.22 14.31 7.22
N SER A 93 -3.58 14.84 8.25
CA SER A 93 -2.83 14.03 9.20
C SER A 93 -2.66 14.79 10.50
N LYS A 94 -2.74 14.07 11.61
CA LYS A 94 -2.40 14.62 12.94
C LYS A 94 -0.90 14.77 13.11
N ARG A 95 -0.10 14.09 12.27
CA ARG A 95 1.34 14.29 12.21
C ARG A 95 1.66 15.31 11.14
N ASP A 96 2.16 16.46 11.53
CA ASP A 96 2.52 17.53 10.61
C ASP A 96 3.53 17.07 9.56
N ALA A 97 4.40 16.14 9.94
CA ALA A 97 5.40 15.57 9.03
C ALA A 97 4.79 14.81 7.84
N LEU A 98 3.55 14.35 7.96
CA LEU A 98 2.85 13.59 6.91
C LEU A 98 1.86 14.43 6.13
N LYS A 99 1.34 15.50 6.71
CA LYS A 99 0.30 16.32 6.07
C LYS A 99 0.79 16.92 4.77
N GLY A 100 0.04 16.67 3.70
CA GLY A 100 0.40 17.14 2.36
C GLY A 100 1.54 16.37 1.72
N LYS A 101 1.97 15.25 2.31
CA LYS A 101 3.09 14.45 1.81
C LYS A 101 2.61 13.11 1.27
N THR A 102 3.40 12.56 0.35
CA THR A 102 3.21 11.22 -0.17
C THR A 102 4.24 10.29 0.43
N VAL A 103 3.79 9.19 1.01
CA VAL A 103 4.67 8.13 1.49
C VAL A 103 4.72 7.01 0.47
N LEU A 104 5.91 6.49 0.24
CA LEU A 104 6.16 5.42 -0.70
C LEU A 104 6.25 4.10 0.06
N GLY A 105 5.51 3.10 -0.38
CA GLY A 105 5.48 1.82 0.29
C GLY A 105 5.35 0.64 -0.65
N ILE A 106 5.36 -0.54 -0.06
CA ILE A 106 5.13 -1.82 -0.71
C ILE A 106 4.06 -2.57 0.06
N TYR A 107 3.33 -3.43 -0.62
CA TYR A 107 2.28 -4.22 0.02
C TYR A 107 2.25 -5.65 -0.52
N GLN A 108 1.71 -6.55 0.29
CA GLN A 108 1.48 -7.94 -0.10
C GLN A 108 0.13 -8.38 0.45
N LEU A 109 -0.73 -8.83 -0.45
CA LEU A 109 -2.03 -9.41 -0.11
C LEU A 109 -1.93 -10.94 -0.11
N ASP A 110 -2.45 -11.55 0.93
CA ASP A 110 -2.56 -13.00 1.04
C ASP A 110 -3.89 -13.32 1.72
N GLY A 111 -4.97 -13.45 0.91
CA GLY A 111 -6.31 -13.65 1.43
C GLY A 111 -6.75 -12.50 2.32
N ASP A 112 -6.99 -12.78 3.58
CA ASP A 112 -7.40 -11.81 4.59
C ASP A 112 -6.23 -11.19 5.35
N ALA A 113 -5.00 -11.42 4.89
CA ALA A 113 -3.79 -10.84 5.46
C ALA A 113 -3.20 -9.80 4.51
N LEU A 114 -2.74 -8.70 5.07
CA LEU A 114 -2.09 -7.62 4.34
C LEU A 114 -0.78 -7.27 5.05
N LYS A 115 0.30 -7.24 4.31
CA LYS A 115 1.58 -6.72 4.77
C LYS A 115 1.83 -5.39 4.09
N TRP A 116 2.24 -4.40 4.86
CA TRP A 116 2.46 -3.05 4.37
C TRP A 116 3.73 -2.49 4.98
N CYS A 117 4.64 -2.02 4.13
CA CYS A 117 5.91 -1.42 4.57
C CYS A 117 6.09 -0.08 3.88
N TRP A 118 6.39 0.97 4.62
CA TRP A 118 6.53 2.30 4.05
C TRP A 118 7.66 3.09 4.67
N SER A 119 8.19 4.02 3.86
CA SER A 119 9.26 4.93 4.25
C SER A 119 8.70 6.27 4.68
N LYS A 120 9.51 7.06 5.37
CA LYS A 120 9.18 8.46 5.66
C LYS A 120 9.04 9.26 4.35
N PRO A 121 8.25 10.35 4.35
CA PRO A 121 8.20 11.26 3.20
C PRO A 121 9.60 11.74 2.83
N GLY A 122 9.92 11.68 1.54
CA GLY A 122 11.22 12.08 1.02
C GLY A 122 12.27 10.97 0.96
N ASP A 123 12.05 9.86 1.68
CA ASP A 123 12.91 8.69 1.60
C ASP A 123 12.48 7.79 0.44
N GLY A 124 13.41 7.00 -0.08
CA GLY A 124 13.13 6.05 -1.13
C GLY A 124 12.20 4.94 -0.68
N ARG A 125 11.49 4.34 -1.66
CA ARG A 125 10.57 3.22 -1.42
C ARG A 125 11.31 2.03 -0.80
N PRO A 126 10.74 1.35 0.22
CA PRO A 126 11.30 0.09 0.71
C PRO A 126 11.40 -0.94 -0.41
N LYS A 127 12.45 -1.74 -0.41
CA LYS A 127 12.65 -2.81 -1.39
C LYS A 127 12.24 -4.17 -0.85
N GLU A 128 12.09 -4.26 0.46
CA GLU A 128 11.72 -5.49 1.14
C GLU A 128 10.89 -5.18 2.39
N PHE A 129 10.15 -6.17 2.85
CA PHE A 129 9.33 -6.04 4.06
C PHE A 129 10.20 -6.19 5.30
N SER A 130 10.81 -5.10 5.71
CA SER A 130 11.70 -5.08 6.86
C SER A 130 11.62 -3.76 7.60
N SER A 131 11.96 -3.79 8.87
CA SER A 131 12.14 -2.62 9.70
C SER A 131 13.37 -2.84 10.55
N THR A 132 14.36 -1.97 10.39
CA THR A 132 15.62 -2.07 11.11
C THR A 132 15.98 -0.73 11.74
N ALA A 133 16.96 -0.73 12.64
CA ALA A 133 17.44 0.50 13.27
C ALA A 133 18.04 1.49 12.27
N THR A 134 18.48 1.00 11.09
CA THR A 134 19.15 1.84 10.08
C THR A 134 18.21 2.32 8.99
N ASP A 135 17.22 1.52 8.56
CA ASP A 135 16.30 1.92 7.51
C ASP A 135 15.04 2.64 8.01
N VAL A 136 14.67 2.47 9.26
CA VAL A 136 13.56 3.16 9.95
C VAL A 136 12.23 3.06 9.20
N HIS A 137 12.02 1.99 8.47
CA HIS A 137 10.75 1.75 7.81
C HIS A 137 9.67 1.35 8.83
N LEU A 138 8.43 1.64 8.52
CA LEU A 138 7.31 1.10 9.28
C LEU A 138 6.81 -0.15 8.57
N LEU A 139 6.88 -1.28 9.27
CA LEU A 139 6.37 -2.56 8.77
C LEU A 139 5.14 -2.94 9.57
N VAL A 140 4.01 -3.09 8.88
CA VAL A 140 2.73 -3.40 9.52
C VAL A 140 2.16 -4.68 8.91
N THR A 141 1.73 -5.59 9.77
CA THR A 141 0.95 -6.75 9.39
C THR A 141 -0.50 -6.52 9.82
N LEU A 142 -1.42 -6.65 8.88
CA LEU A 142 -2.84 -6.38 9.10
C LEU A 142 -3.68 -7.59 8.75
N LYS A 143 -4.84 -7.66 9.36
CA LYS A 143 -5.86 -8.66 9.08
C LYS A 143 -7.16 -7.97 8.72
N ARG A 144 -7.87 -8.54 7.74
CA ARG A 144 -9.19 -8.03 7.37
C ARG A 144 -10.12 -8.13 8.57
N GLU A 145 -10.72 -7.00 8.94
CA GLU A 145 -11.77 -6.98 9.94
C GLU A 145 -13.09 -7.30 9.25
N LYS A 146 -13.73 -8.37 9.69
CA LYS A 146 -15.02 -8.75 9.13
C LYS A 146 -16.13 -7.96 9.80
N PRO A 147 -17.12 -7.46 9.06
CA PRO A 147 -18.28 -6.82 9.67
C PRO A 147 -19.01 -7.85 10.53
N GLU A 148 -19.40 -7.44 11.70
CA GLU A 148 -20.24 -8.25 12.59
C GLU A 148 -21.67 -8.35 12.09
#